data_21cadd4885d5a9b5755ed2cb018f71ec
#
_entry.id   21cadd4885d5a9b5755ed2cb018f71ec
#
_cell.length_a   1.000
_cell.length_b   1.000
_cell.length_c   1.000
_cell.angle_alpha   90.00
_cell.angle_beta   90.00
_cell.angle_gamma   90.00
#
_symmetry.space_group_name_H-M   'P 1'
#
loop_
_entity.id
_entity.type
_entity.pdbx_description
1 polymer ?
#
loop_
_entity_poly.entity_id
_entity_poly.type
_entity_poly.pdbx_seq_one_letter_code
_entity_poly.pdbx_strand_id
1 'polypeptide(L)'
;MFQKVIFCLLFLFIPLNRAAVNTVANSPFTSSEPVSELAAGEQLFEEMELGGTVNFIAFRQAVAGYNRIKEKSKPILTLIDFSKPSTEKRFFVFDMEKKKLLYSSVVAHGRNSGENYATSFSNQYGSYKSSLGFY
;
A
#
# COMPACT_ATOMS: atom_id res chain seq x y z
N MET A 1 52.35 -27.69 -24.41
CA MET A 1 51.91 -28.91 -23.71
C MET A 1 50.90 -28.50 -22.66
N PHE A 2 49.60 -28.43 -22.99
CA PHE A 2 48.55 -27.95 -22.12
C PHE A 2 47.78 -29.14 -21.53
N GLN A 3 47.88 -29.31 -20.22
CA GLN A 3 47.20 -30.35 -19.47
C GLN A 3 45.80 -29.87 -19.14
N LYS A 4 44.76 -30.54 -19.69
CA LYS A 4 43.35 -30.29 -19.38
C LYS A 4 43.01 -30.92 -18.05
N VAL A 5 42.63 -30.09 -17.07
CA VAL A 5 42.05 -30.53 -15.82
C VAL A 5 40.54 -30.64 -16.01
N ILE A 6 40.01 -31.86 -15.93
CA ILE A 6 38.59 -32.17 -15.98
C ILE A 6 38.07 -32.02 -14.55
N PHE A 7 37.20 -31.05 -14.32
CA PHE A 7 36.50 -30.86 -13.06
C PHE A 7 35.18 -31.67 -13.10
N CYS A 8 35.15 -32.77 -12.35
CA CYS A 8 33.98 -33.61 -12.20
C CYS A 8 33.07 -32.99 -11.12
N LEU A 9 31.94 -32.40 -11.55
CA LEU A 9 30.95 -31.84 -10.64
C LEU A 9 30.02 -32.95 -10.12
N LEU A 10 30.23 -33.35 -8.88
CA LEU A 10 29.38 -34.32 -8.20
C LEU A 10 28.09 -33.59 -7.74
N PHE A 11 26.98 -33.87 -8.42
CA PHE A 11 25.64 -33.40 -7.95
C PHE A 11 25.21 -34.25 -6.74
N LEU A 12 25.28 -33.68 -5.55
CA LEU A 12 24.64 -34.23 -4.37
C LEU A 12 23.13 -33.88 -4.40
N PHE A 13 22.32 -34.88 -4.65
CA PHE A 13 20.86 -34.78 -4.47
C PHE A 13 20.53 -34.69 -2.95
N ILE A 14 20.13 -33.52 -2.49
CA ILE A 14 19.52 -33.34 -1.16
C ILE A 14 18.00 -33.45 -1.34
N PRO A 15 17.31 -34.39 -0.72
CA PRO A 15 15.85 -34.42 -0.75
C PRO A 15 15.30 -33.25 0.06
N LEU A 16 14.58 -32.36 -0.62
CA LEU A 16 13.86 -31.24 -0.01
C LEU A 16 12.68 -31.78 0.79
N ASN A 17 12.87 -31.89 2.09
CA ASN A 17 11.80 -32.28 3.04
C ASN A 17 10.81 -31.11 3.15
N ARG A 18 9.63 -31.34 2.59
CA ARG A 18 8.50 -30.39 2.59
C ARG A 18 7.83 -30.40 3.96
N ALA A 19 8.32 -29.59 4.89
CA ALA A 19 7.58 -29.29 6.11
C ALA A 19 6.61 -28.15 5.78
N ALA A 20 5.33 -28.47 5.75
CA ALA A 20 4.24 -27.52 5.65
C ALA A 20 4.21 -26.66 6.92
N VAL A 21 4.57 -25.39 6.79
CA VAL A 21 4.27 -24.38 7.81
C VAL A 21 3.03 -23.63 7.34
N ASN A 22 1.85 -24.17 7.71
CA ASN A 22 0.61 -23.42 7.71
C ASN A 22 0.58 -22.51 8.92
N THR A 23 0.93 -21.24 8.72
CA THR A 23 0.50 -20.18 9.63
C THR A 23 0.19 -18.96 8.77
N VAL A 24 -0.98 -18.99 8.15
CA VAL A 24 -1.58 -17.79 7.55
C VAL A 24 -2.23 -17.04 8.70
N ALA A 25 -1.55 -16.01 9.19
CA ALA A 25 -2.19 -14.98 9.98
C ALA A 25 -3.27 -14.35 9.12
N ASN A 26 -4.53 -14.41 9.55
CA ASN A 26 -5.68 -13.82 8.94
C ASN A 26 -5.51 -12.29 8.88
N SER A 27 -4.95 -11.80 7.78
CA SER A 27 -5.11 -10.41 7.38
C SER A 27 -6.47 -10.32 6.67
N PRO A 28 -7.37 -9.37 7.04
CA PRO A 28 -8.69 -9.26 6.41
C PRO A 28 -8.66 -8.71 4.98
N PHE A 29 -7.50 -8.67 4.37
CA PHE A 29 -7.32 -8.24 2.98
C PHE A 29 -7.06 -9.47 2.09
N THR A 30 -8.16 -10.12 1.68
CA THR A 30 -8.11 -11.25 0.75
C THR A 30 -7.66 -10.73 -0.61
N SER A 31 -6.54 -11.22 -1.09
CA SER A 31 -5.90 -10.93 -2.37
C SER A 31 -6.65 -11.54 -3.56
N SER A 32 -7.89 -11.12 -3.80
CA SER A 32 -8.66 -11.47 -5.01
C SER A 32 -9.22 -10.22 -5.69
N GLU A 33 -8.40 -9.19 -5.83
CA GLU A 33 -8.78 -8.09 -6.72
C GLU A 33 -8.68 -8.61 -8.16
N PRO A 34 -9.71 -8.39 -9.00
CA PRO A 34 -9.65 -8.78 -10.40
C PRO A 34 -8.47 -8.05 -11.06
N VAL A 35 -7.72 -8.76 -11.89
CA VAL A 35 -6.52 -8.25 -12.61
C VAL A 35 -6.82 -6.93 -13.35
N SER A 36 -8.07 -6.73 -13.77
CA SER A 36 -8.55 -5.50 -14.41
C SER A 36 -8.55 -4.27 -13.48
N GLU A 37 -8.87 -4.45 -12.19
CA GLU A 37 -8.90 -3.35 -11.22
C GLU A 37 -7.48 -2.93 -10.82
N LEU A 38 -6.57 -3.90 -10.74
CA LEU A 38 -5.15 -3.65 -10.53
C LEU A 38 -4.56 -2.82 -11.67
N ALA A 39 -4.80 -3.24 -12.93
CA ALA A 39 -4.31 -2.55 -14.11
C ALA A 39 -4.89 -1.13 -14.25
N ALA A 40 -6.17 -0.94 -13.93
CA ALA A 40 -6.80 0.38 -13.95
C ALA A 40 -6.22 1.32 -12.89
N GLY A 41 -5.90 0.81 -11.70
CA GLY A 41 -5.24 1.59 -10.65
C GLY A 41 -3.81 2.01 -11.01
N GLU A 42 -3.06 1.13 -11.66
CA GLU A 42 -1.71 1.40 -12.17
C GLU A 42 -1.74 2.45 -13.29
N GLN A 43 -2.61 2.28 -14.26
CA GLN A 43 -2.78 3.24 -15.35
C GLN A 43 -3.15 4.64 -14.83
N LEU A 44 -4.06 4.74 -13.86
CA LEU A 44 -4.44 6.01 -13.26
C LEU A 44 -3.28 6.65 -12.50
N PHE A 45 -2.48 5.86 -11.78
CA PHE A 45 -1.31 6.33 -11.05
C PHE A 45 -0.26 6.94 -11.98
N GLU A 46 0.02 6.28 -13.11
CA GLU A 46 0.93 6.78 -14.15
C GLU A 46 0.37 8.03 -14.84
N GLU A 47 -0.93 8.02 -15.22
CA GLU A 47 -1.59 9.16 -15.87
C GLU A 47 -1.58 10.42 -15.00
N MET A 48 -1.65 10.25 -13.67
CA MET A 48 -1.58 11.34 -12.70
C MET A 48 -0.14 11.74 -12.31
N GLU A 49 0.88 11.10 -12.90
CA GLU A 49 2.31 11.36 -12.65
C GLU A 49 2.68 11.30 -11.15
N LEU A 50 2.14 10.33 -10.40
CA LEU A 50 2.28 10.26 -8.94
C LEU A 50 3.59 9.59 -8.49
N GLY A 51 4.39 9.06 -9.40
CA GLY A 51 5.67 8.40 -9.11
C GLY A 51 6.59 9.27 -8.25
N GLY A 52 7.22 8.65 -7.24
CA GLY A 52 8.10 9.35 -6.30
C GLY A 52 7.43 10.28 -5.28
N THR A 53 6.14 10.62 -5.47
CA THR A 53 5.39 11.51 -4.56
C THR A 53 4.43 10.73 -3.66
N VAL A 54 3.67 9.82 -4.23
CA VAL A 54 2.63 9.04 -3.55
C VAL A 54 3.01 7.57 -3.53
N ASN A 55 2.74 6.88 -2.44
CA ASN A 55 2.91 5.43 -2.36
C ASN A 55 1.84 4.75 -3.23
N PHE A 56 2.26 3.96 -4.22
CA PHE A 56 1.37 3.28 -5.16
C PHE A 56 0.37 2.35 -4.46
N ILE A 57 0.81 1.58 -3.45
CA ILE A 57 -0.06 0.64 -2.74
C ILE A 57 -1.15 1.40 -1.97
N ALA A 58 -0.78 2.49 -1.28
CA ALA A 58 -1.73 3.33 -0.56
C ALA A 58 -2.73 4.01 -1.53
N PHE A 59 -2.26 4.53 -2.66
CA PHE A 59 -3.11 5.13 -3.68
C PHE A 59 -4.10 4.13 -4.26
N ARG A 60 -3.64 2.95 -4.66
CA ARG A 60 -4.49 1.87 -5.19
C ARG A 60 -5.59 1.47 -4.21
N GLN A 61 -5.26 1.30 -2.93
CA GLN A 61 -6.25 1.00 -1.89
C GLN A 61 -7.28 2.12 -1.74
N ALA A 62 -6.82 3.38 -1.79
CA ALA A 62 -7.70 4.55 -1.71
C ALA A 62 -8.65 4.61 -2.92
N VAL A 63 -8.17 4.35 -4.14
CA VAL A 63 -8.98 4.30 -5.36
C VAL A 63 -9.99 3.16 -5.31
N ALA A 64 -9.60 1.97 -4.86
CA ALA A 64 -10.51 0.84 -4.69
C ALA A 64 -11.66 1.17 -3.71
N GLY A 65 -11.35 1.82 -2.59
CA GLY A 65 -12.36 2.31 -1.65
C GLY A 65 -13.25 3.41 -2.23
N TYR A 66 -12.66 4.38 -2.93
CA TYR A 66 -13.38 5.44 -3.62
C TYR A 66 -14.40 4.89 -4.63
N ASN A 67 -14.03 3.87 -5.41
CA ASN A 67 -14.90 3.25 -6.40
C ASN A 67 -16.09 2.50 -5.79
N ARG A 68 -15.97 2.02 -4.55
CA ARG A 68 -17.06 1.33 -3.83
C ARG A 68 -18.13 2.29 -3.30
N ILE A 69 -17.80 3.58 -3.12
CA ILE A 69 -18.74 4.59 -2.67
C ILE A 69 -19.64 4.99 -3.85
N LYS A 70 -20.93 4.65 -3.76
CA LYS A 70 -21.91 4.89 -4.85
C LYS A 70 -22.30 6.35 -4.98
N GLU A 71 -22.53 7.01 -3.85
CA GLU A 71 -23.01 8.41 -3.80
C GLU A 71 -21.86 9.31 -3.35
N LYS A 72 -21.28 10.03 -4.31
CA LYS A 72 -20.20 10.99 -4.06
C LYS A 72 -20.67 12.38 -4.41
N SER A 73 -20.65 13.29 -3.44
CA SER A 73 -21.04 14.69 -3.64
C SER A 73 -20.03 15.46 -4.51
N LYS A 74 -18.78 15.03 -4.52
CA LYS A 74 -17.67 15.62 -5.30
C LYS A 74 -16.71 14.52 -5.77
N PRO A 75 -16.07 14.69 -6.94
CA PRO A 75 -15.09 13.75 -7.43
C PRO A 75 -13.71 13.95 -6.77
N ILE A 76 -13.70 14.07 -5.43
CA ILE A 76 -12.50 14.31 -4.64
C ILE A 76 -12.18 13.07 -3.81
N LEU A 77 -10.92 12.63 -3.89
CA LEU A 77 -10.36 11.60 -3.03
C LEU A 77 -9.29 12.24 -2.15
N THR A 78 -9.40 12.03 -0.84
CA THR A 78 -8.36 12.39 0.12
C THR A 78 -7.68 11.14 0.66
N LEU A 79 -6.36 11.08 0.59
CA LEU A 79 -5.55 9.99 1.12
C LEU A 79 -4.63 10.51 2.21
N ILE A 80 -4.61 9.82 3.35
CA ILE A 80 -3.56 9.97 4.37
C ILE A 80 -2.77 8.68 4.42
N ASP A 81 -1.50 8.74 4.02
CA ASP A 81 -0.59 7.60 4.02
C ASP A 81 0.16 7.50 5.35
N PHE A 82 -0.37 6.73 6.29
CA PHE A 82 0.24 6.52 7.61
C PHE A 82 1.47 5.60 7.59
N SER A 83 1.89 5.06 6.45
CA SER A 83 3.17 4.37 6.30
C SER A 83 4.36 5.34 6.35
N LYS A 84 4.10 6.64 6.12
CA LYS A 84 5.09 7.71 6.22
C LYS A 84 5.07 8.39 7.59
N PRO A 85 6.20 8.98 8.05
CA PRO A 85 6.24 9.76 9.28
C PRO A 85 5.44 11.07 9.14
N SER A 86 5.04 11.65 10.28
CA SER A 86 4.30 12.92 10.33
C SER A 86 5.10 14.13 9.82
N THR A 87 6.42 14.00 9.73
CA THR A 87 7.34 15.01 9.22
C THR A 87 7.45 15.06 7.70
N GLU A 88 6.88 14.05 7.00
CA GLU A 88 6.84 14.00 5.55
C GLU A 88 5.45 14.31 5.01
N LYS A 89 5.39 14.71 3.72
CA LYS A 89 4.12 14.86 3.01
C LYS A 89 3.44 13.50 2.89
N ARG A 90 2.31 13.34 3.58
CA ARG A 90 1.52 12.11 3.62
C ARG A 90 0.01 12.33 3.53
N PHE A 91 -0.42 13.59 3.43
CA PHE A 91 -1.79 14.00 3.12
C PHE A 91 -1.86 14.44 1.67
N PHE A 92 -2.75 13.84 0.90
CA PHE A 92 -2.91 14.09 -0.54
C PHE A 92 -4.39 14.27 -0.86
N VAL A 93 -4.68 15.23 -1.74
CA VAL A 93 -6.03 15.48 -2.26
C VAL A 93 -5.99 15.38 -3.78
N PHE A 94 -6.85 14.53 -4.33
CA PHE A 94 -6.94 14.25 -5.75
C PHE A 94 -8.30 14.69 -6.31
N ASP A 95 -8.28 15.31 -7.49
CA ASP A 95 -9.44 15.46 -8.35
C ASP A 95 -9.50 14.21 -9.24
N MET A 96 -10.48 13.36 -8.99
CA MET A 96 -10.61 12.07 -9.68
C MET A 96 -11.23 12.21 -11.08
N GLU A 97 -11.96 13.31 -11.34
CA GLU A 97 -12.51 13.63 -12.67
C GLU A 97 -11.42 14.19 -13.57
N LYS A 98 -10.64 15.15 -13.08
CA LYS A 98 -9.54 15.77 -13.82
C LYS A 98 -8.25 14.96 -13.75
N LYS A 99 -8.24 13.86 -13.00
CA LYS A 99 -7.08 12.99 -12.78
C LYS A 99 -5.84 13.77 -12.38
N LYS A 100 -5.94 14.54 -11.31
CA LYS A 100 -4.89 15.47 -10.89
C LYS A 100 -4.69 15.50 -9.38
N LEU A 101 -3.43 15.51 -8.93
CA LEU A 101 -3.08 15.85 -7.56
C LEU A 101 -3.29 17.35 -7.35
N LEU A 102 -4.25 17.71 -6.48
CA LEU A 102 -4.57 19.10 -6.16
C LEU A 102 -3.69 19.65 -5.05
N TYR A 103 -3.40 18.81 -4.03
CA TYR A 103 -2.73 19.28 -2.84
C TYR A 103 -1.96 18.15 -2.14
N SER A 104 -0.81 18.49 -1.57
CA SER A 104 -0.06 17.58 -0.70
C SER A 104 0.54 18.33 0.49
N SER A 105 0.47 17.72 1.69
CA SER A 105 0.96 18.33 2.92
C SER A 105 1.43 17.31 3.94
N VAL A 106 2.09 17.81 4.98
CA VAL A 106 2.25 17.09 6.24
C VAL A 106 0.91 17.12 7.00
N VAL A 107 0.66 16.10 7.82
CA VAL A 107 -0.51 16.03 8.68
C VAL A 107 -0.16 15.30 9.98
N ALA A 108 -0.66 15.78 11.10
CA ALA A 108 -0.54 15.09 12.38
C ALA A 108 -1.43 13.82 12.40
N HIS A 109 -1.19 12.95 13.36
CA HIS A 109 -2.06 11.85 13.73
C HIS A 109 -2.51 11.98 15.18
N GLY A 110 -3.43 11.15 15.62
CA GLY A 110 -3.94 11.16 16.99
C GLY A 110 -2.82 10.98 18.01
N ARG A 111 -2.88 11.74 19.10
CA ARG A 111 -1.80 11.76 20.13
C ARG A 111 -1.45 10.39 20.71
N ASN A 112 -2.39 9.43 20.69
CA ASN A 112 -2.18 8.08 21.16
C ASN A 112 -1.83 7.09 20.01
N SER A 113 -1.59 7.59 18.80
CA SER A 113 -1.24 6.74 17.65
C SER A 113 0.25 6.45 17.56
N GLY A 114 1.11 7.23 18.20
CA GLY A 114 2.55 7.11 18.16
C GLY A 114 3.25 8.47 18.20
N GLU A 115 4.56 8.49 17.97
CA GLU A 115 5.35 9.72 17.92
C GLU A 115 5.45 10.26 16.49
N ASN A 116 6.54 9.97 15.75
CA ASN A 116 6.69 10.38 14.36
C ASN A 116 5.88 9.49 13.41
N TYR A 117 5.78 8.21 13.70
CA TYR A 117 4.99 7.23 12.95
C TYR A 117 3.70 6.89 13.70
N ALA A 118 2.60 6.79 12.98
CA ALA A 118 1.38 6.23 13.51
C ALA A 118 1.50 4.70 13.52
N THR A 119 1.59 4.11 14.71
CA THR A 119 1.78 2.67 14.91
C THR A 119 0.57 2.01 15.58
N SER A 120 -0.38 2.81 16.09
CA SER A 120 -1.58 2.34 16.79
C SER A 120 -2.81 3.09 16.30
N PHE A 121 -3.86 2.36 15.94
CA PHE A 121 -5.08 2.89 15.35
C PHE A 121 -6.31 2.40 16.10
N SER A 122 -7.39 3.17 16.08
CA SER A 122 -8.66 2.78 16.68
C SER A 122 -9.81 3.60 16.13
N ASN A 123 -10.92 2.93 15.83
CA ASN A 123 -12.18 3.58 15.47
C ASN A 123 -13.07 3.80 16.71
N GLN A 124 -12.58 3.47 17.91
CA GLN A 124 -13.31 3.66 19.16
C GLN A 124 -13.30 5.13 19.56
N TYR A 125 -14.49 5.65 19.89
CA TYR A 125 -14.65 7.03 20.39
C TYR A 125 -13.82 7.23 21.67
N GLY A 126 -13.18 8.40 21.79
CA GLY A 126 -12.36 8.74 22.96
C GLY A 126 -10.99 8.07 23.05
N SER A 127 -10.61 7.26 22.07
CA SER A 127 -9.27 6.62 22.04
C SER A 127 -8.12 7.60 21.84
N TYR A 128 -8.39 8.77 21.26
CA TYR A 128 -7.39 9.75 20.80
C TYR A 128 -6.39 9.19 19.80
N LYS A 129 -6.72 8.08 19.14
CA LYS A 129 -5.95 7.48 18.05
C LYS A 129 -6.54 7.88 16.71
N SER A 130 -5.73 7.89 15.68
CA SER A 130 -6.22 7.96 14.31
C SER A 130 -7.01 6.71 13.96
N SER A 131 -8.04 6.87 13.16
CA SER A 131 -8.82 5.76 12.62
C SER A 131 -8.23 5.28 11.30
N LEU A 132 -8.46 4.03 10.96
CA LEU A 132 -8.24 3.46 9.62
C LEU A 132 -9.59 3.19 8.97
N GLY A 133 -9.66 3.44 7.66
CA GLY A 133 -10.85 3.17 6.86
C GLY A 133 -11.18 4.28 5.87
N PHE A 134 -12.39 4.21 5.33
CA PHE A 134 -12.95 5.19 4.40
C PHE A 134 -14.08 5.95 5.10
N TYR A 135 -14.11 7.27 4.90
CA TYR A 135 -15.06 8.20 5.53
C TYR A 135 -15.63 9.17 4.52
#